data_3520fcb3740c73ba5e9fa31389c0c1d1
#
_entry.id   3520fcb3740c73ba5e9fa31389c0c1d1
#
_cell.length_a   1.000
_cell.length_b   1.000
_cell.length_c   1.000
_cell.angle_alpha   90.00
_cell.angle_beta   90.00
_cell.angle_gamma   90.00
#
_symmetry.space_group_name_H-M   'P 1'
#
loop_
_entity.id
_entity.type
_entity.pdbx_description
1 polymer ?
#
loop_
_entity_poly.entity_id
_entity_poly.type
_entity_poly.pdbx_seq_one_letter_code
_entity_poly.pdbx_strand_id
1 'polypeptide(L)'
;SEAALLRSRIDGLEEADIRALGNGIDAEFFDPAHVPVQPDLEEGEGPQLLFTGQMDYPPNVAAAEWVIENVMPELRKMHDRARFHIVGRAPVASLKNRHGENGVRVWGEVPDVRPFLKSADLVVAPLLIARGVQNKVLEAMAMAKAVVLTPGAATGIEAKDDVHFAVARPEAPEMLRRIATLLADEGKRAEMGRAARDFVLANMSWDSVHIELERLLVSGDTGRDAV
;
A
#
# COMPACT_ATOMS: atom_id res chain seq x y z
N SER A 1 -0.74 -17.41 10.61
CA SER A 1 -1.48 -17.37 9.32
C SER A 1 -2.95 -17.71 9.54
N GLU A 2 -3.83 -17.31 8.63
CA GLU A 2 -5.26 -17.64 8.67
C GLU A 2 -5.50 -19.16 8.69
N ALA A 3 -4.69 -19.92 7.97
CA ALA A 3 -4.73 -21.39 7.99
C ALA A 3 -4.48 -21.97 9.40
N ALA A 4 -3.54 -21.40 10.16
CA ALA A 4 -3.29 -21.83 11.54
C ALA A 4 -4.47 -21.50 12.44
N LEU A 5 -5.10 -20.35 12.24
CA LEU A 5 -6.29 -19.92 12.98
C LEU A 5 -7.50 -20.81 12.68
N LEU A 6 -7.71 -21.20 11.42
CA LEU A 6 -8.74 -22.13 10.99
C LEU A 6 -8.56 -23.50 11.66
N ARG A 7 -7.35 -24.06 11.62
CA ARG A 7 -7.06 -25.35 12.28
C ARG A 7 -7.33 -25.31 13.79
N SER A 8 -7.06 -24.18 14.44
CA SER A 8 -7.27 -24.06 15.89
C SER A 8 -8.73 -23.82 16.30
N ARG A 9 -9.65 -23.55 15.39
CA ARG A 9 -11.03 -23.19 15.67
C ARG A 9 -12.09 -24.17 15.18
N ILE A 10 -11.70 -25.10 14.32
CA ILE A 10 -12.63 -26.07 13.72
C ILE A 10 -12.13 -27.48 14.04
N ASP A 11 -12.89 -28.19 14.84
CA ASP A 11 -12.60 -29.58 15.17
C ASP A 11 -12.57 -30.45 13.89
N GLY A 12 -11.61 -31.37 13.81
CA GLY A 12 -11.45 -32.26 12.67
C GLY A 12 -10.66 -31.68 11.48
N LEU A 13 -10.10 -30.48 11.61
CA LEU A 13 -9.20 -29.90 10.62
C LEU A 13 -7.72 -29.95 11.02
N GLU A 14 -7.38 -30.63 12.10
CA GLU A 14 -6.01 -30.69 12.63
C GLU A 14 -5.06 -31.34 11.63
N GLU A 15 -5.53 -32.37 10.90
CA GLU A 15 -4.78 -33.11 9.87
C GLU A 15 -5.08 -32.61 8.44
N ALA A 16 -5.99 -31.65 8.27
CA ALA A 16 -6.33 -31.13 6.96
C ALA A 16 -5.17 -30.33 6.36
N ASP A 17 -4.89 -30.54 5.08
CA ASP A 17 -3.93 -29.73 4.32
C ASP A 17 -4.57 -28.38 3.94
N ILE A 18 -4.56 -27.46 4.89
CA ILE A 18 -5.06 -26.10 4.70
C ILE A 18 -3.88 -25.21 4.35
N ARG A 19 -3.87 -24.67 3.14
CA ARG A 19 -2.87 -23.73 2.66
C ARG A 19 -3.51 -22.39 2.35
N ALA A 20 -2.80 -21.31 2.69
CA ALA A 20 -3.24 -19.97 2.34
C ALA A 20 -2.75 -19.65 0.93
N LEU A 21 -3.68 -19.25 0.07
CA LEU A 21 -3.35 -18.65 -1.21
C LEU A 21 -3.41 -17.14 -1.05
N GLY A 22 -2.34 -16.43 -1.46
CA GLY A 22 -2.25 -14.98 -1.39
C GLY A 22 -3.24 -14.30 -2.33
N ASN A 23 -3.56 -13.03 -2.05
CA ASN A 23 -4.29 -12.20 -3.01
C ASN A 23 -3.35 -11.74 -4.12
N GLY A 24 -3.80 -11.79 -5.36
CA GLY A 24 -3.05 -11.29 -6.51
C GLY A 24 -3.41 -9.85 -6.86
N ILE A 25 -2.51 -9.18 -7.57
CA ILE A 25 -2.76 -7.88 -8.21
C ILE A 25 -2.59 -8.00 -9.72
N ASP A 26 -3.37 -7.22 -10.46
CA ASP A 26 -3.19 -7.05 -11.90
C ASP A 26 -1.97 -6.16 -12.17
N ALA A 27 -0.81 -6.79 -12.28
CA ALA A 27 0.46 -6.10 -12.44
C ALA A 27 0.66 -5.50 -13.85
N GLU A 28 -0.11 -5.95 -14.83
CA GLU A 28 -0.15 -5.36 -16.16
C GLU A 28 -0.97 -4.06 -16.15
N PHE A 29 -2.14 -4.10 -15.51
CA PHE A 29 -2.95 -2.89 -15.30
C PHE A 29 -2.18 -1.83 -14.49
N PHE A 30 -1.47 -2.22 -13.43
CA PHE A 30 -0.64 -1.32 -12.62
C PHE A 30 0.81 -1.22 -13.16
N ASP A 31 0.98 -1.12 -14.49
CA ASP A 31 2.29 -0.86 -15.08
C ASP A 31 2.52 0.64 -15.27
N PRO A 32 3.51 1.24 -14.57
CA PRO A 32 3.79 2.67 -14.68
C PRO A 32 4.23 3.10 -16.08
N ALA A 33 4.72 2.17 -16.93
CA ALA A 33 5.12 2.49 -18.30
C ALA A 33 3.91 2.89 -19.17
N HIS A 34 2.72 2.36 -18.89
CA HIS A 34 1.51 2.56 -19.69
C HIS A 34 0.50 3.54 -19.07
N VAL A 35 0.88 4.23 -17.99
CA VAL A 35 0.00 5.16 -17.27
C VAL A 35 0.44 6.60 -17.53
N PRO A 36 -0.49 7.53 -17.85
CA PRO A 36 -0.15 8.95 -17.93
C PRO A 36 0.13 9.54 -16.54
N VAL A 37 0.74 10.70 -16.49
CA VAL A 37 0.91 11.47 -15.26
C VAL A 37 -0.39 12.20 -14.90
N GLN A 38 -0.54 12.52 -13.61
CA GLN A 38 -1.59 13.42 -13.12
C GLN A 38 -1.06 14.87 -13.15
N PRO A 39 -1.57 15.75 -14.02
CA PRO A 39 -0.99 17.09 -14.19
C PRO A 39 -0.91 17.91 -12.91
N ASP A 40 -1.96 17.89 -12.10
CA ASP A 40 -1.99 18.67 -10.84
C ASP A 40 -0.92 18.26 -9.83
N LEU A 41 -0.43 17.02 -9.89
CA LEU A 41 0.67 16.54 -9.04
C LEU A 41 2.01 16.83 -9.71
N GLU A 42 2.12 16.62 -11.02
CA GLU A 42 3.34 16.84 -11.80
C GLU A 42 3.78 18.31 -11.80
N GLU A 43 2.81 19.23 -12.01
CA GLU A 43 3.05 20.66 -11.96
C GLU A 43 3.16 21.20 -10.52
N GLY A 44 2.91 20.32 -9.54
CA GLY A 44 2.95 20.66 -8.11
C GLY A 44 4.37 20.91 -7.65
N GLU A 45 4.65 22.11 -7.16
CA GLU A 45 5.91 22.38 -6.48
C GLU A 45 5.95 21.72 -5.10
N GLY A 46 7.10 21.11 -4.74
CA GLY A 46 7.32 20.41 -3.48
C GLY A 46 6.83 18.96 -3.44
N PRO A 47 7.10 18.25 -2.33
CA PRO A 47 6.78 16.83 -2.19
C PRO A 47 5.29 16.52 -2.29
N GLN A 48 4.95 15.49 -3.08
CA GLN A 48 3.59 15.01 -3.29
C GLN A 48 3.39 13.65 -2.60
N LEU A 49 2.76 13.65 -1.43
CA LEU A 49 2.40 12.43 -0.70
C LEU A 49 1.01 11.96 -1.13
N LEU A 50 0.82 10.66 -1.28
CA LEU A 50 -0.46 10.06 -1.68
C LEU A 50 -0.95 9.02 -0.69
N PHE A 51 -2.24 9.04 -0.39
CA PHE A 51 -2.98 7.98 0.29
C PHE A 51 -4.22 7.62 -0.50
N THR A 52 -4.41 6.34 -0.77
CA THR A 52 -5.56 5.83 -1.54
C THR A 52 -6.45 4.93 -0.70
N GLY A 53 -7.75 4.86 -1.04
CA GLY A 53 -8.68 3.93 -0.41
C GLY A 53 -10.11 4.41 -0.40
N GLN A 54 -10.99 3.60 0.19
CA GLN A 54 -12.37 3.98 0.43
C GLN A 54 -12.43 4.91 1.65
N MET A 55 -12.91 6.16 1.47
CA MET A 55 -12.80 7.25 2.45
C MET A 55 -14.03 7.41 3.35
N ASP A 56 -14.89 6.40 3.42
CA ASP A 56 -15.90 6.18 4.47
C ASP A 56 -15.58 4.94 5.34
N TYR A 57 -14.50 4.22 5.01
CA TYR A 57 -14.03 3.10 5.82
C TYR A 57 -13.24 3.63 7.03
N PRO A 58 -13.69 3.40 8.29
CA PRO A 58 -13.13 4.05 9.46
C PRO A 58 -11.60 3.96 9.60
N PRO A 59 -10.92 2.83 9.35
CA PRO A 59 -9.47 2.76 9.40
C PRO A 59 -8.76 3.69 8.39
N ASN A 60 -9.34 3.89 7.20
CA ASN A 60 -8.76 4.81 6.19
C ASN A 60 -8.99 6.27 6.60
N VAL A 61 -10.16 6.59 7.12
CA VAL A 61 -10.47 7.93 7.64
C VAL A 61 -9.50 8.29 8.76
N ALA A 62 -9.38 7.42 9.76
CA ALA A 62 -8.47 7.64 10.89
C ALA A 62 -7.01 7.78 10.44
N ALA A 63 -6.57 6.98 9.46
CA ALA A 63 -5.21 7.06 8.92
C ALA A 63 -4.96 8.40 8.21
N ALA A 64 -5.91 8.85 7.38
CA ALA A 64 -5.81 10.13 6.68
C ALA A 64 -5.80 11.32 7.66
N GLU A 65 -6.72 11.35 8.62
CA GLU A 65 -6.80 12.36 9.66
C GLU A 65 -5.52 12.39 10.49
N TRP A 66 -5.00 11.23 10.84
CA TRP A 66 -3.75 11.14 11.61
C TRP A 66 -2.56 11.76 10.86
N VAL A 67 -2.42 11.54 9.53
CA VAL A 67 -1.38 12.20 8.71
C VAL A 67 -1.59 13.71 8.68
N ILE A 68 -2.82 14.17 8.47
CA ILE A 68 -3.16 15.58 8.43
C ILE A 68 -2.76 16.28 9.73
N GLU A 69 -3.03 15.66 10.87
CA GLU A 69 -2.86 16.27 12.19
C GLU A 69 -1.43 16.13 12.74
N ASN A 70 -0.75 15.02 12.45
CA ASN A 70 0.49 14.67 13.13
C ASN A 70 1.73 14.69 12.21
N VAL A 71 1.57 14.56 10.90
CA VAL A 71 2.70 14.51 9.96
C VAL A 71 2.80 15.78 9.14
N MET A 72 1.70 16.21 8.52
CA MET A 72 1.73 17.36 7.60
C MET A 72 2.21 18.66 8.22
N PRO A 73 1.86 19.03 9.47
CA PRO A 73 2.35 20.29 10.06
C PRO A 73 3.87 20.34 10.15
N GLU A 74 4.50 19.26 10.56
CA GLU A 74 5.95 19.16 10.70
C GLU A 74 6.65 19.01 9.34
N LEU A 75 6.07 18.24 8.43
CA LEU A 75 6.59 18.09 7.07
C LEU A 75 6.60 19.43 6.33
N ARG A 76 5.56 20.26 6.50
CA ARG A 76 5.48 21.58 5.88
C ARG A 76 6.41 22.63 6.48
N LYS A 77 6.90 22.43 7.69
CA LYS A 77 8.01 23.26 8.22
C LYS A 77 9.33 22.99 7.49
N MET A 78 9.52 21.75 7.01
CA MET A 78 10.71 21.33 6.26
C MET A 78 10.55 21.61 4.76
N HIS A 79 9.33 21.46 4.24
CA HIS A 79 8.95 21.61 2.83
C HIS A 79 7.63 22.37 2.78
N ASP A 80 7.67 23.68 2.73
CA ASP A 80 6.50 24.59 2.79
C ASP A 80 5.42 24.31 1.74
N ARG A 81 5.82 23.72 0.60
CA ARG A 81 4.96 23.34 -0.52
C ARG A 81 4.55 21.86 -0.54
N ALA A 82 4.91 21.08 0.50
CA ALA A 82 4.48 19.69 0.58
C ALA A 82 2.95 19.57 0.53
N ARG A 83 2.45 18.59 -0.23
CA ARG A 83 1.03 18.28 -0.38
C ARG A 83 0.73 16.85 0.02
N PHE A 84 -0.47 16.65 0.54
CA PHE A 84 -1.00 15.34 0.88
C PHE A 84 -2.30 15.10 0.12
N HIS A 85 -2.26 14.18 -0.81
CA HIS A 85 -3.38 13.82 -1.69
C HIS A 85 -4.11 12.62 -1.11
N ILE A 86 -5.42 12.79 -0.91
CA ILE A 86 -6.33 11.74 -0.46
C ILE A 86 -7.25 11.41 -1.63
N VAL A 87 -7.08 10.21 -2.18
CA VAL A 87 -7.81 9.76 -3.37
C VAL A 87 -8.63 8.52 -3.03
N GLY A 88 -9.91 8.57 -3.34
CA GLY A 88 -10.83 7.45 -3.19
C GLY A 88 -12.26 7.84 -2.92
N ARG A 89 -13.13 6.86 -3.12
CA ARG A 89 -14.59 7.09 -3.08
C ARG A 89 -15.11 7.44 -1.70
N ALA A 90 -16.27 8.09 -1.70
CA ALA A 90 -17.09 8.38 -0.52
C ALA A 90 -16.36 9.10 0.64
N PRO A 91 -15.60 10.20 0.40
CA PRO A 91 -14.95 10.90 1.50
C PRO A 91 -15.99 11.47 2.48
N VAL A 92 -15.76 11.21 3.77
CA VAL A 92 -16.59 11.73 4.86
C VAL A 92 -16.41 13.25 5.01
N ALA A 93 -17.38 13.90 5.69
CA ALA A 93 -17.37 15.35 5.85
C ALA A 93 -16.09 15.87 6.56
N SER A 94 -15.58 15.13 7.56
CA SER A 94 -14.35 15.51 8.27
C SER A 94 -13.14 15.62 7.35
N LEU A 95 -13.00 14.72 6.36
CA LEU A 95 -11.95 14.79 5.36
C LEU A 95 -12.22 15.88 4.31
N LYS A 96 -13.46 16.00 3.80
CA LYS A 96 -13.82 17.02 2.81
C LYS A 96 -13.52 18.42 3.30
N ASN A 97 -13.80 18.70 4.58
CA ASN A 97 -13.56 20.00 5.20
C ASN A 97 -12.08 20.36 5.30
N ARG A 98 -11.17 19.38 5.23
CA ARG A 98 -9.71 19.61 5.23
C ARG A 98 -9.16 19.99 3.85
N HIS A 99 -9.97 19.88 2.79
CA HIS A 99 -9.51 20.22 1.45
C HIS A 99 -9.04 21.67 1.35
N GLY A 100 -7.80 21.88 0.90
CA GLY A 100 -7.16 23.20 0.81
C GLY A 100 -6.40 23.63 2.06
N GLU A 101 -6.61 23.01 3.22
CA GLU A 101 -5.90 23.32 4.46
C GLU A 101 -4.50 22.67 4.47
N ASN A 102 -3.49 23.44 4.85
CA ASN A 102 -2.12 22.91 5.10
C ASN A 102 -1.58 21.91 4.03
N GLY A 103 -1.87 22.17 2.76
CA GLY A 103 -1.41 21.31 1.66
C GLY A 103 -2.25 20.07 1.43
N VAL A 104 -3.35 19.87 2.16
CA VAL A 104 -4.24 18.71 1.97
C VAL A 104 -5.09 18.88 0.70
N ARG A 105 -5.18 17.83 -0.10
CA ARG A 105 -6.02 17.72 -1.29
C ARG A 105 -6.89 16.48 -1.22
N VAL A 106 -8.20 16.66 -1.06
CA VAL A 106 -9.19 15.57 -1.07
C VAL A 106 -9.83 15.53 -2.45
N TRP A 107 -9.57 14.48 -3.20
CA TRP A 107 -10.01 14.33 -4.59
C TRP A 107 -11.37 13.64 -4.70
N GLY A 108 -11.70 12.78 -3.73
CA GLY A 108 -12.86 11.91 -3.83
C GLY A 108 -12.62 10.75 -4.80
N GLU A 109 -13.71 10.26 -5.40
CA GLU A 109 -13.66 9.22 -6.41
C GLU A 109 -13.07 9.76 -7.72
N VAL A 110 -12.13 9.02 -8.26
CA VAL A 110 -11.50 9.34 -9.56
C VAL A 110 -11.71 8.18 -10.52
N PRO A 111 -11.77 8.44 -11.84
CA PRO A 111 -11.94 7.37 -12.83
C PRO A 111 -10.78 6.36 -12.84
N ASP A 112 -9.57 6.83 -12.52
CA ASP A 112 -8.35 6.03 -12.50
C ASP A 112 -7.39 6.56 -11.43
N VAL A 113 -6.96 5.69 -10.51
CA VAL A 113 -6.02 6.03 -9.44
C VAL A 113 -4.57 6.01 -9.88
N ARG A 114 -4.26 5.28 -10.96
CA ARG A 114 -2.89 5.04 -11.42
C ARG A 114 -2.12 6.31 -11.81
N PRO A 115 -2.71 7.32 -12.47
CA PRO A 115 -2.05 8.60 -12.70
C PRO A 115 -1.58 9.29 -11.40
N PHE A 116 -2.37 9.21 -10.35
CA PHE A 116 -2.00 9.74 -9.03
C PHE A 116 -0.85 8.95 -8.41
N LEU A 117 -0.90 7.62 -8.49
CA LEU A 117 0.19 6.76 -8.03
C LEU A 117 1.47 7.08 -8.81
N LYS A 118 1.39 7.22 -10.14
CA LYS A 118 2.56 7.52 -10.97
C LYS A 118 3.21 8.86 -10.60
N SER A 119 2.42 9.90 -10.37
CA SER A 119 2.91 11.26 -10.14
C SER A 119 3.27 11.57 -8.69
N ALA A 120 2.85 10.74 -7.73
CA ALA A 120 3.25 10.93 -6.34
C ALA A 120 4.75 10.65 -6.13
N ASP A 121 5.40 11.43 -5.27
CA ASP A 121 6.76 11.15 -4.81
C ASP A 121 6.80 9.97 -3.86
N LEU A 122 5.78 9.84 -3.02
CA LEU A 122 5.73 8.85 -1.96
C LEU A 122 4.29 8.45 -1.66
N VAL A 123 4.04 7.16 -1.49
CA VAL A 123 2.76 6.66 -0.97
C VAL A 123 2.90 6.44 0.53
N VAL A 124 1.90 6.86 1.30
CA VAL A 124 1.85 6.64 2.74
C VAL A 124 0.64 5.78 3.11
N ALA A 125 0.84 4.75 3.93
CA ALA A 125 -0.23 3.85 4.37
C ALA A 125 -0.16 3.65 5.91
N PRO A 126 -0.50 4.67 6.70
CA PRO A 126 -0.34 4.68 8.15
C PRO A 126 -1.53 4.02 8.88
N LEU A 127 -1.94 2.84 8.42
CA LEU A 127 -3.08 2.13 9.01
C LEU A 127 -2.73 1.60 10.41
N LEU A 128 -3.42 2.08 11.42
CA LEU A 128 -3.28 1.61 12.80
C LEU A 128 -3.90 0.22 12.98
N ILE A 129 -4.99 -0.04 12.27
CA ILE A 129 -5.70 -1.31 12.24
C ILE A 129 -5.80 -1.75 10.78
N ALA A 130 -5.20 -2.89 10.46
CA ALA A 130 -5.34 -3.52 9.17
C ALA A 130 -5.61 -5.02 9.36
N ARG A 131 -6.48 -5.57 8.50
CA ARG A 131 -6.77 -7.01 8.46
C ARG A 131 -6.46 -7.51 7.06
N GLY A 132 -5.63 -8.56 6.99
CA GLY A 132 -5.19 -9.13 5.72
C GLY A 132 -4.33 -8.17 4.88
N VAL A 133 -4.04 -8.61 3.66
CA VAL A 133 -3.23 -7.88 2.68
C VAL A 133 -3.92 -6.57 2.26
N GLN A 134 -3.17 -5.50 2.24
CA GLN A 134 -3.67 -4.18 1.85
C GLN A 134 -3.44 -3.94 0.36
N ASN A 135 -4.48 -4.07 -0.47
CA ASN A 135 -4.38 -3.89 -1.93
C ASN A 135 -3.74 -2.55 -2.33
N LYS A 136 -4.06 -1.46 -1.63
CA LYS A 136 -3.45 -0.14 -1.88
C LYS A 136 -1.92 -0.14 -1.76
N VAL A 137 -1.37 -1.01 -0.91
CA VAL A 137 0.09 -1.17 -0.77
C VAL A 137 0.62 -1.91 -1.98
N LEU A 138 -0.03 -3.00 -2.39
CA LEU A 138 0.35 -3.75 -3.60
C LEU A 138 0.23 -2.91 -4.87
N GLU A 139 -0.83 -2.10 -5.00
CA GLU A 139 -1.05 -1.16 -6.10
C GLU A 139 0.10 -0.15 -6.20
N ALA A 140 0.50 0.45 -5.07
CA ALA A 140 1.62 1.38 -5.04
C ALA A 140 2.96 0.71 -5.38
N MET A 141 3.20 -0.49 -4.83
CA MET A 141 4.39 -1.30 -5.14
C MET A 141 4.42 -1.70 -6.61
N ALA A 142 3.30 -2.15 -7.19
CA ALA A 142 3.18 -2.48 -8.61
C ALA A 142 3.47 -1.27 -9.51
N MET A 143 3.07 -0.07 -9.10
CA MET A 143 3.37 1.20 -9.76
C MET A 143 4.81 1.71 -9.50
N ALA A 144 5.69 0.85 -8.98
CA ALA A 144 7.08 1.16 -8.66
C ALA A 144 7.23 2.38 -7.72
N LYS A 145 6.32 2.56 -6.76
CA LYS A 145 6.38 3.64 -5.79
C LYS A 145 7.02 3.19 -4.48
N ALA A 146 7.84 4.06 -3.92
CA ALA A 146 8.27 3.91 -2.53
C ALA A 146 7.06 4.11 -1.61
N VAL A 147 6.90 3.22 -0.63
CA VAL A 147 5.79 3.25 0.31
C VAL A 147 6.32 3.36 1.73
N VAL A 148 5.80 4.33 2.50
CA VAL A 148 5.99 4.37 3.95
C VAL A 148 4.70 3.88 4.61
N LEU A 149 4.82 2.87 5.46
CA LEU A 149 3.65 2.21 6.01
C LEU A 149 3.88 1.76 7.46
N THR A 150 2.80 1.49 8.17
CA THR A 150 2.87 0.90 9.52
C THR A 150 3.04 -0.62 9.46
N PRO A 151 3.51 -1.27 10.55
CA PRO A 151 3.57 -2.73 10.63
C PRO A 151 2.23 -3.40 10.33
N GLY A 152 1.11 -2.77 10.76
CA GLY A 152 -0.24 -3.27 10.46
C GLY A 152 -0.52 -3.29 8.95
N ALA A 153 -0.15 -2.24 8.23
CA ALA A 153 -0.34 -2.17 6.78
C ALA A 153 0.57 -3.13 5.99
N ALA A 154 1.69 -3.57 6.57
CA ALA A 154 2.59 -4.57 5.99
C ALA A 154 2.11 -6.02 6.18
N THR A 155 1.08 -6.24 7.02
CA THR A 155 0.62 -7.59 7.35
C THR A 155 0.21 -8.38 6.11
N GLY A 156 0.75 -9.60 5.99
CA GLY A 156 0.47 -10.50 4.86
C GLY A 156 1.27 -10.21 3.59
N ILE A 157 2.17 -9.23 3.62
CA ILE A 157 3.12 -8.94 2.53
C ILE A 157 4.51 -9.34 3.02
N GLU A 158 5.07 -10.42 2.49
CA GLU A 158 6.37 -10.97 2.89
C GLU A 158 7.55 -10.21 2.27
N ALA A 159 7.38 -8.90 2.08
CA ALA A 159 8.40 -8.00 1.58
C ALA A 159 9.31 -7.50 2.72
N LYS A 160 10.50 -7.01 2.37
CA LYS A 160 11.53 -6.61 3.35
C LYS A 160 11.50 -5.11 3.59
N ASP A 161 11.53 -4.72 4.88
CA ASP A 161 11.72 -3.33 5.30
C ASP A 161 13.04 -2.77 4.74
N ASP A 162 13.05 -1.47 4.45
CA ASP A 162 14.15 -0.71 3.83
C ASP A 162 14.60 -1.19 2.43
N VAL A 163 13.96 -2.24 1.88
CA VAL A 163 14.20 -2.74 0.52
C VAL A 163 13.00 -2.52 -0.38
N HIS A 164 11.82 -3.04 -0.01
CA HIS A 164 10.62 -2.99 -0.84
C HIS A 164 9.62 -1.92 -0.37
N PHE A 165 9.71 -1.51 0.89
CA PHE A 165 8.95 -0.43 1.52
C PHE A 165 9.68 0.04 2.77
N ALA A 166 9.23 1.12 3.39
CA ALA A 166 9.75 1.61 4.65
C ALA A 166 8.70 1.46 5.76
N VAL A 167 8.98 0.60 6.74
CA VAL A 167 8.12 0.41 7.90
C VAL A 167 8.41 1.49 8.95
N ALA A 168 7.35 2.17 9.41
CA ALA A 168 7.41 3.12 10.50
C ALA A 168 6.39 2.74 11.57
N ARG A 169 6.79 2.79 12.84
CA ARG A 169 5.80 2.70 13.93
C ARG A 169 4.80 3.83 13.80
N PRO A 170 3.55 3.66 14.29
CA PRO A 170 2.51 4.70 14.22
C PRO A 170 2.76 5.84 15.21
N GLU A 171 3.96 6.40 15.16
CA GLU A 171 4.47 7.51 15.94
C GLU A 171 4.88 8.63 14.99
N ALA A 172 4.35 9.84 15.20
CA ALA A 172 4.57 10.95 14.27
C ALA A 172 6.06 11.25 14.00
N PRO A 173 6.96 11.25 14.99
CA PRO A 173 8.38 11.50 14.74
C PRO A 173 9.04 10.43 13.87
N GLU A 174 8.65 9.16 14.04
CA GLU A 174 9.23 8.07 13.24
C GLU A 174 8.70 8.07 11.82
N MET A 175 7.38 8.22 11.64
CA MET A 175 6.77 8.35 10.33
C MET A 175 7.37 9.52 9.55
N LEU A 176 7.47 10.69 10.18
CA LEU A 176 8.06 11.88 9.58
C LEU A 176 9.53 11.64 9.21
N ARG A 177 10.31 11.00 10.06
CA ARG A 177 11.71 10.68 9.78
C ARG A 177 11.84 9.78 8.55
N ARG A 178 11.03 8.72 8.44
CA ARG A 178 11.03 7.82 7.27
C ARG A 178 10.64 8.55 5.99
N ILE A 179 9.59 9.36 6.04
CA ILE A 179 9.14 10.20 4.93
C ILE A 179 10.27 11.16 4.51
N ALA A 180 10.81 11.93 5.45
CA ALA A 180 11.86 12.92 5.16
C ALA A 180 13.13 12.27 4.57
N THR A 181 13.54 11.10 5.09
CA THR A 181 14.70 10.36 4.57
C THR A 181 14.50 9.97 3.10
N LEU A 182 13.31 9.49 2.74
CA LEU A 182 13.01 9.11 1.36
C LEU A 182 12.81 10.34 0.45
N LEU A 183 12.21 11.41 0.95
CA LEU A 183 12.06 12.64 0.16
C LEU A 183 13.40 13.31 -0.14
N ALA A 184 14.38 13.19 0.75
CA ALA A 184 15.71 13.75 0.57
C ALA A 184 16.59 12.99 -0.46
N ASP A 185 16.22 11.74 -0.78
CA ASP A 185 17.02 10.86 -1.67
C ASP A 185 16.13 10.24 -2.76
N GLU A 186 16.09 10.88 -3.91
CA GLU A 186 15.34 10.41 -5.09
C GLU A 186 15.87 9.07 -5.60
N GLY A 187 17.18 8.87 -5.57
CA GLY A 187 17.81 7.61 -5.98
C GLY A 187 17.32 6.44 -5.14
N LYS A 188 17.32 6.62 -3.82
CA LYS A 188 16.81 5.62 -2.87
C LYS A 188 15.30 5.37 -3.05
N ARG A 189 14.51 6.43 -3.28
CA ARG A 189 13.07 6.27 -3.59
C ARG A 189 12.85 5.42 -4.84
N ALA A 190 13.57 5.74 -5.91
CA ALA A 190 13.47 5.02 -7.18
C ALA A 190 13.95 3.57 -7.07
N GLU A 191 15.02 3.31 -6.32
CA GLU A 191 15.52 1.95 -6.05
C GLU A 191 14.48 1.13 -5.28
N MET A 192 13.97 1.66 -4.17
CA MET A 192 12.92 1.01 -3.38
C MET A 192 11.66 0.73 -4.22
N GLY A 193 11.22 1.69 -5.03
CA GLY A 193 10.07 1.52 -5.92
C GLY A 193 10.27 0.39 -6.95
N ARG A 194 11.45 0.31 -7.57
CA ARG A 194 11.79 -0.79 -8.49
C ARG A 194 11.78 -2.14 -7.77
N ALA A 195 12.49 -2.23 -6.63
CA ALA A 195 12.52 -3.45 -5.84
C ALA A 195 11.12 -3.89 -5.37
N ALA A 196 10.26 -2.94 -4.99
CA ALA A 196 8.86 -3.18 -4.65
C ALA A 196 8.09 -3.78 -5.83
N ARG A 197 8.23 -3.22 -7.04
CA ARG A 197 7.58 -3.76 -8.23
C ARG A 197 8.08 -5.16 -8.56
N ASP A 198 9.40 -5.37 -8.56
CA ASP A 198 10.00 -6.68 -8.83
C ASP A 198 9.47 -7.74 -7.86
N PHE A 199 9.35 -7.39 -6.57
CA PHE A 199 8.75 -8.26 -5.55
C PHE A 199 7.29 -8.60 -5.88
N VAL A 200 6.47 -7.62 -6.27
CA VAL A 200 5.06 -7.84 -6.61
C VAL A 200 4.92 -8.71 -7.85
N LEU A 201 5.70 -8.45 -8.90
CA LEU A 201 5.69 -9.27 -10.11
C LEU A 201 6.03 -10.73 -9.83
N ALA A 202 7.01 -10.96 -8.95
CA ALA A 202 7.47 -12.30 -8.64
C ALA A 202 6.55 -13.08 -7.68
N ASN A 203 5.83 -12.40 -6.76
CA ASN A 203 5.19 -13.06 -5.63
C ASN A 203 3.71 -12.75 -5.45
N MET A 204 3.21 -11.64 -6.00
CA MET A 204 1.87 -11.11 -5.70
C MET A 204 1.09 -10.73 -6.96
N SER A 205 1.56 -11.06 -8.16
CA SER A 205 0.79 -10.93 -9.40
C SER A 205 -0.22 -12.08 -9.52
N TRP A 206 -1.30 -11.88 -10.27
CA TRP A 206 -2.22 -12.98 -10.55
C TRP A 206 -1.53 -14.18 -11.20
N ASP A 207 -0.53 -13.94 -12.05
CA ASP A 207 0.26 -15.02 -12.68
C ASP A 207 1.04 -15.82 -11.64
N SER A 208 1.69 -15.16 -10.68
CA SER A 208 2.42 -15.83 -9.59
C SER A 208 1.48 -16.61 -8.67
N VAL A 209 0.29 -16.08 -8.40
CA VAL A 209 -0.76 -16.76 -7.61
C VAL A 209 -1.31 -17.98 -8.34
N HIS A 210 -1.52 -17.90 -9.66
CA HIS A 210 -1.95 -19.05 -10.48
C HIS A 210 -0.90 -20.16 -10.47
N ILE A 211 0.38 -19.84 -10.64
CA ILE A 211 1.46 -20.84 -10.58
C ILE A 211 1.48 -21.54 -9.21
N GLU A 212 1.29 -20.79 -8.13
CA GLU A 212 1.24 -21.37 -6.80
C GLU A 212 -0.01 -22.27 -6.61
N LEU A 213 -1.17 -21.83 -7.11
CA LEU A 213 -2.39 -22.64 -7.10
C LEU A 213 -2.20 -23.97 -7.85
N GLU A 214 -1.61 -23.92 -9.04
CA GLU A 214 -1.31 -25.15 -9.82
C GLU A 214 -0.40 -26.10 -9.06
N ARG A 215 0.67 -25.58 -8.41
CA ARG A 215 1.54 -26.39 -7.57
C ARG A 215 0.79 -27.04 -6.41
N LEU A 216 -0.11 -26.31 -5.76
CA LEU A 216 -0.91 -26.83 -4.66
C LEU A 216 -1.84 -27.95 -5.10
N LEU A 217 -2.47 -27.82 -6.29
CA LEU A 217 -3.36 -28.82 -6.86
C LEU A 217 -2.60 -30.10 -7.24
N VAL A 218 -1.47 -29.97 -7.91
CA VAL A 218 -0.63 -31.11 -8.32
C VAL A 218 -0.05 -31.85 -7.12
N SER A 219 0.40 -31.11 -6.08
CA SER A 219 0.95 -31.74 -4.87
C SER A 219 -0.11 -32.44 -4.00
N GLY A 220 -1.39 -32.05 -4.11
CA GLY A 220 -2.49 -32.66 -3.40
C GLY A 220 -2.98 -33.99 -4.01
N ASP A 221 -2.65 -34.23 -5.30
CA ASP A 221 -3.11 -35.45 -6.02
C ASP A 221 -2.20 -36.69 -5.80
N THR A 222 -0.98 -36.47 -5.29
CA THR A 222 -0.03 -37.56 -5.04
C THR A 222 -0.33 -38.41 -3.79
N GLY A 223 -1.39 -38.12 -3.05
CA GLY A 223 -1.77 -38.77 -1.79
C GLY A 223 -2.97 -39.76 -1.89
N ARG A 224 -3.63 -39.90 -3.05
CA ARG A 224 -4.87 -40.72 -3.16
C ARG A 224 -4.76 -42.05 -3.91
N ASP A 225 -3.61 -42.37 -4.47
CA ASP A 225 -3.41 -43.61 -5.23
C ASP A 225 -2.59 -44.69 -4.48
N ALA A 226 -2.65 -44.72 -3.15
CA ALA A 226 -2.02 -45.78 -2.35
C ALA A 226 -3.01 -46.33 -1.31
N VAL A 227 -4.06 -47.03 -1.76
CA VAL A 227 -4.78 -48.05 -0.98
C VAL A 227 -5.21 -49.20 -1.92
#